data_f1d09f33f1ae670af40c0cb0d725bf7a
#
_entry.id   f1d09f33f1ae670af40c0cb0d725bf7a
#
_cell.length_a   1.000
_cell.length_b   1.000
_cell.length_c   1.000
_cell.angle_alpha   90.00
_cell.angle_beta   90.00
_cell.angle_gamma   90.00
#
_symmetry.space_group_name_H-M   'P 1'
#
loop_
_entity.id
_entity.type
_entity.pdbx_description
1 polymer ?
#
loop_
_entity_poly.entity_id
_entity_poly.type
_entity_poly.pdbx_seq_one_letter_code
_entity_poly.pdbx_strand_id
1 'polypeptide(L)'
;MIRPMRAVKEEIRILGLDTCNPGLSVGVVARGGLYLDGVISFPPNPKNTMRECARRIVDSAYFPELRAVMLHDPDGERDSRSLERITSLPTIATSKDEPRHGRGYKVFHGNLGRLWVKTLLEPLILKKILTSSWTFGRLPEPLRLAHLLASLDFPETPG
;
A
#
# COMPACT_ATOMS: atom_id res chain seq x y z
N MET A 1 14.27 12.63 3.58
CA MET A 1 13.47 13.01 4.76
C MET A 1 12.02 12.67 4.50
N ILE A 2 11.39 11.97 5.41
CA ILE A 2 9.99 11.59 5.27
C ILE A 2 9.10 12.78 5.61
N ARG A 3 8.04 12.99 4.81
CA ARG A 3 7.09 14.07 5.06
C ARG A 3 6.44 13.88 6.43
N PRO A 4 6.44 14.89 7.31
CA PRO A 4 5.80 14.76 8.61
C PRO A 4 4.29 14.66 8.47
N MET A 5 3.70 13.75 9.24
CA MET A 5 2.26 13.62 9.33
C MET A 5 1.81 13.97 10.74
N ARG A 6 1.19 15.13 10.90
CA ARG A 6 0.74 15.63 12.21
C ARG A 6 -0.73 15.39 12.46
N ALA A 7 -1.52 15.22 11.40
CA ALA A 7 -2.95 14.98 11.50
C ALA A 7 -3.40 14.01 10.40
N VAL A 8 -4.42 13.22 10.71
CA VAL A 8 -5.05 12.31 9.74
C VAL A 8 -6.47 12.79 9.52
N LYS A 9 -6.77 13.15 8.27
CA LYS A 9 -8.12 13.50 7.83
C LYS A 9 -8.82 12.24 7.33
N GLU A 10 -10.16 12.23 7.41
CA GLU A 10 -10.95 11.10 6.90
C GLU A 10 -10.73 10.85 5.40
N GLU A 11 -10.49 11.91 4.64
CA GLU A 11 -10.23 11.85 3.20
C GLU A 11 -8.74 11.80 2.85
N ILE A 12 -7.91 11.29 3.74
CA ILE A 12 -6.48 11.11 3.47
C ILE A 12 -6.28 10.25 2.23
N ARG A 13 -5.43 10.72 1.31
CA ARG A 13 -5.09 9.96 0.11
C ARG A 13 -3.94 9.01 0.37
N ILE A 14 -4.23 7.74 0.16
CA ILE A 14 -3.31 6.64 0.42
C ILE A 14 -3.17 5.81 -0.85
N LEU A 15 -1.94 5.46 -1.19
CA LEU A 15 -1.67 4.50 -2.25
C LEU A 15 -1.58 3.10 -1.65
N GLY A 16 -2.41 2.19 -2.11
CA GLY A 16 -2.27 0.76 -1.86
C GLY A 16 -1.46 0.13 -2.99
N LEU A 17 -0.41 -0.60 -2.67
CA LEU A 17 0.48 -1.21 -3.65
C LEU A 17 0.49 -2.73 -3.49
N ASP A 18 0.16 -3.44 -4.57
CA ASP A 18 0.24 -4.90 -4.64
C ASP A 18 1.18 -5.31 -5.77
N THR A 19 2.26 -5.98 -5.42
CA THR A 19 3.27 -6.48 -6.36
C THR A 19 3.37 -8.01 -6.35
N CYS A 20 2.35 -8.69 -5.82
CA CYS A 20 2.38 -10.14 -5.65
C CYS A 20 2.18 -10.89 -6.96
N ASN A 21 1.52 -10.30 -7.93
CA ASN A 21 1.37 -10.88 -9.25
C ASN A 21 2.55 -10.46 -10.13
N PRO A 22 3.41 -11.40 -10.58
CA PRO A 22 4.59 -11.06 -11.39
C PRO A 22 4.22 -10.43 -12.75
N GLY A 23 3.02 -10.70 -13.25
CA GLY A 23 2.54 -10.13 -14.52
C GLY A 23 1.87 -8.77 -14.40
N LEU A 24 1.48 -8.37 -13.19
CA LEU A 24 0.71 -7.14 -12.99
C LEU A 24 0.88 -6.61 -11.57
N SER A 25 1.65 -5.55 -11.41
CA SER A 25 1.71 -4.79 -10.16
C SER A 25 0.76 -3.60 -10.28
N VAL A 26 0.02 -3.34 -9.23
CA VAL A 26 -1.05 -2.33 -9.21
C VAL A 26 -0.91 -1.43 -7.98
N GLY A 27 -1.00 -0.14 -8.22
CA GLY A 27 -1.18 0.86 -7.18
C GLY A 27 -2.57 1.48 -7.29
N VAL A 28 -3.27 1.58 -6.18
CA VAL A 28 -4.59 2.21 -6.09
C VAL A 28 -4.52 3.42 -5.18
N VAL A 29 -4.93 4.57 -5.71
CA VAL A 29 -5.04 5.79 -4.91
C VAL A 29 -6.47 5.92 -4.42
N ALA A 30 -6.64 5.85 -3.12
CA ALA A 30 -7.95 5.97 -2.47
C ALA A 30 -7.96 7.13 -1.49
N ARG A 31 -9.12 7.77 -1.34
CA ARG A 31 -9.38 8.79 -0.32
C ARG A 31 -10.11 8.15 0.85
N GLY A 32 -9.41 7.98 1.96
CA GLY A 32 -9.94 7.25 3.11
C GLY A 32 -10.33 5.83 2.71
N GLY A 33 -11.52 5.42 3.13
CA GLY A 33 -12.11 4.15 2.73
C GLY A 33 -13.31 4.29 1.79
N LEU A 34 -13.50 5.47 1.17
CA LEU A 34 -14.75 5.83 0.51
C LEU A 34 -14.63 6.04 -1.00
N TYR A 35 -13.50 6.54 -1.47
CA TYR A 35 -13.38 6.97 -2.88
C TYR A 35 -12.12 6.43 -3.54
N LEU A 36 -12.27 5.96 -4.76
CA LEU A 36 -11.17 5.59 -5.63
C LEU A 36 -10.82 6.80 -6.51
N ASP A 37 -9.61 7.33 -6.36
CA ASP A 37 -9.15 8.46 -7.16
C ASP A 37 -8.42 8.03 -8.43
N GLY A 38 -7.72 6.90 -8.40
CA GLY A 38 -6.99 6.45 -9.56
C GLY A 38 -6.26 5.12 -9.35
N VAL A 39 -5.74 4.62 -10.46
CA VAL A 39 -4.99 3.37 -10.50
C VAL A 39 -3.68 3.63 -11.25
N ILE A 40 -2.59 3.11 -10.71
CA ILE A 40 -1.29 3.12 -11.37
C ILE A 40 -0.94 1.67 -11.69
N SER A 41 -0.73 1.37 -12.95
CA SER A 41 -0.21 0.06 -13.36
C SER A 41 1.30 0.15 -13.56
N PHE A 42 1.99 -0.92 -13.20
CA PHE A 42 3.42 -1.02 -13.35
C PHE A 42 3.73 -2.09 -14.38
N PRO A 43 4.62 -1.82 -15.36
CA PRO A 43 4.94 -2.83 -16.37
C PRO A 43 5.55 -4.06 -15.72
N PRO A 44 5.25 -5.25 -16.27
CA PRO A 44 5.89 -6.48 -15.82
C PRO A 44 7.40 -6.34 -15.97
N ASN A 45 8.09 -6.48 -14.87
CA ASN A 45 9.56 -6.46 -14.85
C ASN A 45 10.00 -7.50 -13.81
N PRO A 46 10.67 -8.59 -14.23
CA PRO A 46 11.16 -9.60 -13.30
C PRO A 46 12.15 -9.04 -12.27
N LYS A 47 12.74 -7.89 -12.56
CA LYS A 47 13.57 -7.13 -11.62
C LYS A 47 12.78 -6.02 -10.92
N ASN A 48 11.46 -6.11 -10.92
CA ASN A 48 10.59 -5.05 -10.39
C ASN A 48 10.84 -4.89 -8.90
N THR A 49 11.77 -4.03 -8.61
CA THR A 49 12.17 -3.70 -7.26
C THR A 49 11.23 -2.64 -6.71
N MET A 50 11.17 -2.54 -5.41
CA MET A 50 10.44 -1.44 -4.78
C MET A 50 10.96 -0.07 -5.24
N ARG A 51 12.20 0.01 -5.68
CA ARG A 51 12.78 1.24 -6.26
C ARG A 51 12.06 1.68 -7.53
N GLU A 52 11.80 0.73 -8.44
CA GLU A 52 11.06 1.02 -9.67
C GLU A 52 9.64 1.50 -9.36
N CYS A 53 8.96 0.81 -8.46
CA CYS A 53 7.63 1.20 -8.02
C CYS A 53 7.65 2.59 -7.40
N ALA A 54 8.62 2.87 -6.53
CA ALA A 54 8.75 4.16 -5.86
C ALA A 54 8.96 5.30 -6.87
N ARG A 55 9.81 5.11 -7.86
CA ARG A 55 10.05 6.12 -8.90
C ARG A 55 8.79 6.42 -9.71
N ARG A 56 8.05 5.39 -10.08
CA ARG A 56 6.78 5.57 -10.80
C ARG A 56 5.73 6.30 -9.97
N ILE A 57 5.68 6.01 -8.69
CA ILE A 57 4.80 6.72 -7.77
C ILE A 57 5.17 8.20 -7.72
N VAL A 58 6.45 8.50 -7.55
CA VAL A 58 6.95 9.90 -7.52
C VAL A 58 6.65 10.63 -8.82
N ASP A 59 6.75 9.96 -9.95
CA ASP A 59 6.51 10.55 -11.27
C ASP A 59 5.02 10.64 -11.62
N SER A 60 4.14 10.04 -10.82
CA SER A 60 2.70 10.04 -11.09
C SER A 60 2.07 11.39 -10.77
N ALA A 61 0.96 11.68 -11.46
CA ALA A 61 0.16 12.89 -11.21
C ALA A 61 -0.46 12.89 -9.80
N TYR A 62 -0.57 11.74 -9.16
CA TYR A 62 -1.17 11.61 -7.82
C TYR A 62 -0.20 11.96 -6.70
N PHE A 63 1.09 11.91 -6.95
CA PHE A 63 2.12 12.00 -5.91
C PHE A 63 2.00 13.24 -5.01
N PRO A 64 1.73 14.45 -5.54
CA PRO A 64 1.63 15.64 -4.67
C PRO A 64 0.54 15.52 -3.59
N GLU A 65 -0.51 14.76 -3.84
CA GLU A 65 -1.63 14.60 -2.92
C GLU A 65 -1.50 13.40 -1.98
N LEU A 66 -0.56 12.49 -2.26
CA LEU A 66 -0.37 11.29 -1.46
C LEU A 66 0.21 11.63 -0.08
N ARG A 67 -0.28 10.94 0.95
CA ARG A 67 0.18 11.12 2.33
C ARG A 67 0.81 9.87 2.91
N ALA A 68 0.48 8.68 2.39
CA ALA A 68 1.03 7.42 2.85
C ALA A 68 0.95 6.36 1.75
N VAL A 69 1.77 5.34 1.89
CA VAL A 69 1.73 4.14 1.04
C VAL A 69 1.48 2.93 1.92
N MET A 70 0.51 2.12 1.53
CA MET A 70 0.29 0.79 2.10
C MET A 70 0.81 -0.25 1.13
N LEU A 71 1.67 -1.14 1.61
CA LEU A 71 2.28 -2.19 0.80
C LEU A 71 1.76 -3.55 1.22
N HIS A 72 1.26 -4.35 0.28
CA HIS A 72 0.94 -5.74 0.55
C HIS A 72 2.22 -6.57 0.50
N ASP A 73 2.60 -7.15 1.63
CA ASP A 73 3.87 -7.85 1.82
C ASP A 73 3.67 -9.17 2.57
N PRO A 74 2.99 -10.15 1.95
CA PRO A 74 2.59 -11.37 2.66
C PRO A 74 3.76 -12.22 3.13
N ASP A 75 4.92 -12.14 2.48
CA ASP A 75 6.12 -12.90 2.85
C ASP A 75 7.06 -12.13 3.78
N GLY A 76 6.89 -10.82 3.89
CA GLY A 76 7.79 -9.96 4.65
C GLY A 76 9.12 -9.66 3.95
N GLU A 77 9.23 -9.94 2.66
CA GLU A 77 10.48 -9.83 1.90
C GLU A 77 10.60 -8.57 1.08
N ARG A 78 9.54 -7.79 0.93
CA ARG A 78 9.58 -6.59 0.10
C ARG A 78 10.32 -5.46 0.80
N ASP A 79 11.10 -4.74 0.02
CA ASP A 79 11.92 -3.63 0.52
C ASP A 79 11.09 -2.37 0.73
N SER A 80 10.31 -2.36 1.81
CA SER A 80 9.49 -1.22 2.18
C SER A 80 10.31 0.02 2.54
N ARG A 81 11.54 -0.15 2.99
CA ARG A 81 12.44 0.96 3.33
C ARG A 81 12.85 1.76 2.09
N SER A 82 13.18 1.09 1.00
CA SER A 82 13.49 1.78 -0.26
C SER A 82 12.28 2.54 -0.77
N LEU A 83 11.09 1.94 -0.67
CA LEU A 83 9.86 2.60 -1.04
C LEU A 83 9.64 3.88 -0.22
N GLU A 84 9.78 3.80 1.09
CA GLU A 84 9.64 4.95 1.99
C GLU A 84 10.68 6.03 1.71
N ARG A 85 11.93 5.63 1.55
CA ARG A 85 13.02 6.58 1.33
C ARG A 85 12.88 7.34 0.02
N ILE A 86 12.54 6.67 -1.07
CA ILE A 86 12.45 7.28 -2.40
C ILE A 86 11.21 8.18 -2.49
N THR A 87 10.08 7.72 -1.98
CA THR A 87 8.83 8.50 -2.01
C THR A 87 8.79 9.60 -0.96
N SER A 88 9.57 9.48 0.10
CA SER A 88 9.48 10.32 1.30
C SER A 88 8.09 10.28 1.97
N LEU A 89 7.33 9.23 1.70
CA LEU A 89 6.02 9.01 2.30
C LEU A 89 6.10 7.90 3.35
N PRO A 90 5.39 8.06 4.48
CA PRO A 90 5.26 6.96 5.43
C PRO A 90 4.75 5.72 4.73
N THR A 91 5.43 4.59 4.94
CA THR A 91 5.06 3.31 4.33
C THR A 91 4.62 2.34 5.41
N ILE A 92 3.48 1.69 5.18
CA ILE A 92 2.89 0.69 6.06
C ILE A 92 2.91 -0.63 5.30
N ALA A 93 3.88 -1.49 5.61
CA ALA A 93 3.91 -2.84 5.07
C ALA A 93 2.88 -3.68 5.83
N THR A 94 2.08 -4.46 5.10
CA THR A 94 0.93 -5.17 5.66
C THR A 94 0.86 -6.61 5.21
N SER A 95 0.28 -7.45 6.06
CA SER A 95 -0.06 -8.83 5.74
C SER A 95 -1.29 -9.26 6.54
N LYS A 96 -2.18 -10.04 5.92
CA LYS A 96 -3.34 -10.63 6.62
C LYS A 96 -2.91 -11.64 7.67
N ASP A 97 -1.89 -12.41 7.35
CA ASP A 97 -1.33 -13.46 8.19
C ASP A 97 0.10 -13.09 8.58
N GLU A 98 0.64 -13.76 9.60
CA GLU A 98 2.01 -13.52 10.02
C GLU A 98 2.97 -13.80 8.87
N PRO A 99 3.78 -12.81 8.43
CA PRO A 99 4.71 -13.03 7.33
C PRO A 99 5.79 -14.05 7.70
N ARG A 100 6.25 -14.83 6.72
CA ARG A 100 7.36 -15.77 6.91
C ARG A 100 8.61 -15.05 7.44
N HIS A 101 8.90 -13.87 6.91
CA HIS A 101 9.98 -13.01 7.35
C HIS A 101 9.40 -11.82 8.12
N GLY A 102 8.80 -12.13 9.27
CA GLY A 102 7.99 -11.18 10.03
C GLY A 102 8.74 -10.27 10.98
N ARG A 103 10.06 -10.16 10.86
CA ARG A 103 10.84 -9.29 11.74
C ARG A 103 10.38 -7.84 11.59
N GLY A 104 10.02 -7.22 12.71
CA GLY A 104 9.50 -5.85 12.73
C GLY A 104 8.01 -5.73 12.53
N TYR A 105 7.32 -6.83 12.18
CA TYR A 105 5.86 -6.83 12.09
C TYR A 105 5.24 -6.95 13.46
N LYS A 106 4.15 -6.22 13.66
CA LYS A 106 3.31 -6.30 14.85
C LYS A 106 1.86 -6.46 14.42
N VAL A 107 1.07 -7.13 15.25
CA VAL A 107 -0.34 -7.29 14.96
C VAL A 107 -1.12 -6.03 15.36
N PHE A 108 -1.98 -5.57 14.46
CA PHE A 108 -2.94 -4.50 14.72
C PHE A 108 -4.34 -5.12 14.79
N HIS A 109 -5.07 -4.81 15.86
CA HIS A 109 -6.45 -5.26 16.05
C HIS A 109 -7.40 -4.13 15.70
N GLY A 110 -8.07 -4.27 14.55
CA GLY A 110 -9.08 -3.33 14.10
C GLY A 110 -10.51 -3.85 14.34
N ASN A 111 -11.50 -3.02 14.04
CA ASN A 111 -12.90 -3.39 14.20
C ASN A 111 -13.35 -4.52 13.26
N LEU A 112 -12.70 -4.64 12.10
CA LEU A 112 -13.04 -5.63 11.08
C LEU A 112 -12.13 -6.88 11.10
N GLY A 113 -11.14 -6.90 11.97
CA GLY A 113 -10.21 -8.00 12.05
C GLY A 113 -8.82 -7.55 12.47
N ARG A 114 -7.84 -8.42 12.24
CA ARG A 114 -6.44 -8.13 12.57
C ARG A 114 -5.60 -8.04 11.30
N LEU A 115 -4.53 -7.26 11.40
CA LEU A 115 -3.60 -7.04 10.31
C LEU A 115 -2.18 -7.00 10.88
N TRP A 116 -1.27 -7.69 10.25
CA TRP A 116 0.16 -7.58 10.56
C TRP A 116 0.72 -6.36 9.86
N VAL A 117 1.42 -5.49 10.61
CA VAL A 117 1.95 -4.23 10.08
C VAL A 117 3.38 -3.99 10.51
N LYS A 118 4.15 -3.41 9.59
CA LYS A 118 5.50 -2.92 9.85
C LYS A 118 5.59 -1.49 9.33
N THR A 119 5.87 -0.55 10.21
CA THR A 119 5.93 0.87 9.89
C THR A 119 6.75 1.64 10.92
N LEU A 120 7.27 2.79 10.51
CA LEU A 120 7.92 3.74 11.42
C LEU A 120 6.94 4.76 12.01
N LEU A 121 5.67 4.74 11.60
CA LEU A 121 4.66 5.63 12.14
C LEU A 121 4.39 5.36 13.62
N GLU A 122 4.08 6.42 14.34
CA GLU A 122 3.62 6.29 15.73
C GLU A 122 2.31 5.50 15.79
N PRO A 123 2.10 4.67 16.84
CA PRO A 123 0.92 3.81 16.92
C PRO A 123 -0.41 4.56 16.82
N LEU A 124 -0.51 5.76 17.38
CA LEU A 124 -1.73 6.55 17.32
C LEU A 124 -2.05 7.03 15.91
N ILE A 125 -1.04 7.46 15.16
CA ILE A 125 -1.19 7.88 13.77
C ILE A 125 -1.54 6.68 12.88
N LEU A 126 -0.86 5.56 13.09
CA LEU A 126 -1.16 4.31 12.38
C LEU A 126 -2.62 3.89 12.59
N LYS A 127 -3.09 3.94 13.84
CA LYS A 127 -4.48 3.60 14.16
C LYS A 127 -5.46 4.49 13.41
N LYS A 128 -5.21 5.80 13.35
CA LYS A 128 -6.07 6.74 12.64
C LYS A 128 -6.11 6.45 11.14
N ILE A 129 -4.96 6.18 10.52
CA ILE A 129 -4.87 5.83 9.11
C ILE A 129 -5.64 4.54 8.81
N LEU A 130 -5.41 3.50 9.60
CA LEU A 130 -6.08 2.22 9.40
C LEU A 130 -7.58 2.32 9.64
N THR A 131 -8.01 3.05 10.67
CA THR A 131 -9.43 3.25 10.96
C THR A 131 -10.13 3.99 9.82
N SER A 132 -9.51 5.03 9.27
CA SER A 132 -10.09 5.82 8.18
C SER A 132 -10.17 5.06 6.86
N SER A 133 -9.21 4.16 6.61
CA SER A 133 -9.09 3.47 5.32
C SER A 133 -9.67 2.06 5.32
N TRP A 134 -9.89 1.47 6.49
CA TRP A 134 -10.38 0.09 6.61
C TRP A 134 -11.87 0.08 6.98
N THR A 135 -12.71 0.12 5.95
CA THR A 135 -14.16 0.25 6.09
C THR A 135 -14.92 -1.00 5.67
N PHE A 136 -14.24 -1.94 5.01
CA PHE A 136 -14.86 -3.15 4.48
C PHE A 136 -13.83 -4.27 4.35
N GLY A 137 -14.27 -5.51 4.57
CA GLY A 137 -13.45 -6.69 4.28
C GLY A 137 -12.24 -6.86 5.20
N ARG A 138 -11.28 -7.67 4.75
CA ARG A 138 -10.12 -8.11 5.54
C ARG A 138 -8.89 -7.23 5.36
N LEU A 139 -8.95 -6.26 4.46
CA LEU A 139 -7.86 -5.31 4.17
C LEU A 139 -8.39 -3.89 4.12
N PRO A 140 -7.56 -2.91 4.47
CA PRO A 140 -7.86 -1.51 4.16
C PRO A 140 -8.18 -1.32 2.68
N GLU A 141 -9.07 -0.39 2.37
CA GLU A 141 -9.63 -0.23 1.04
C GLU A 141 -8.57 -0.06 -0.07
N PRO A 142 -7.51 0.77 0.11
CA PRO A 142 -6.50 0.88 -0.93
C PRO A 142 -5.83 -0.46 -1.28
N LEU A 143 -5.58 -1.29 -0.27
CA LEU A 143 -4.98 -2.61 -0.46
C LEU A 143 -5.97 -3.62 -1.02
N ARG A 144 -7.20 -3.58 -0.53
CA ARG A 144 -8.25 -4.48 -1.00
C ARG A 144 -8.47 -4.32 -2.50
N LEU A 145 -8.56 -3.08 -2.97
CA LEU A 145 -8.74 -2.76 -4.38
C LEU A 145 -7.49 -3.10 -5.20
N ALA A 146 -6.30 -2.78 -4.70
CA ALA A 146 -5.06 -3.12 -5.39
C ALA A 146 -4.90 -4.64 -5.55
N HIS A 147 -5.19 -5.38 -4.49
CA HIS A 147 -5.13 -6.84 -4.52
C HIS A 147 -6.16 -7.44 -5.48
N LEU A 148 -7.38 -6.91 -5.46
CA LEU A 148 -8.44 -7.34 -6.36
C LEU A 148 -8.04 -7.12 -7.83
N LEU A 149 -7.55 -5.93 -8.16
CA LEU A 149 -7.13 -5.60 -9.52
C LEU A 149 -5.92 -6.43 -9.97
N ALA A 150 -4.95 -6.63 -9.09
CA ALA A 150 -3.77 -7.44 -9.39
C ALA A 150 -4.12 -8.92 -9.58
N SER A 151 -5.24 -9.38 -9.02
CA SER A 151 -5.69 -10.76 -9.12
C SER A 151 -6.55 -11.01 -10.38
N LEU A 152 -6.95 -9.97 -11.10
CA LEU A 152 -7.73 -10.14 -12.30
C LEU A 152 -6.89 -10.75 -13.41
N ASP A 153 -7.48 -11.75 -14.07
CA ASP A 153 -6.88 -12.39 -15.23
C ASP A 153 -7.40 -11.65 -16.47
N PHE A 154 -6.54 -10.77 -17.02
CA PHE A 154 -6.90 -10.05 -18.23
C PHE A 154 -6.60 -10.93 -19.44
N PRO A 155 -7.59 -11.18 -20.32
CA PRO A 155 -7.33 -11.92 -21.54
C PRO A 155 -6.28 -11.17 -22.37
N GLU A 156 -5.33 -11.93 -22.94
CA GLU A 156 -4.37 -11.35 -23.87
C GLU A 156 -5.14 -10.71 -25.03
N THR A 157 -4.85 -9.43 -25.26
CA THR A 157 -5.39 -8.76 -26.45
C THR A 157 -4.74 -9.40 -27.65
N PRO A 158 -5.53 -10.01 -28.59
CA PRO A 158 -4.94 -10.50 -29.83
C PRO A 158 -4.27 -9.31 -30.54
N GLY A 159 -2.98 -9.41 -30.65
CA GLY A 159 -2.14 -8.38 -31.27
C GLY A 159 -2.38 -8.27 -32.76
#